data_88d367bb0467abb083f28abce8c3648e
#
_entry.id   88d367bb0467abb083f28abce8c3648e
#
_cell.length_a   1.000
_cell.length_b   1.000
_cell.length_c   1.000
_cell.angle_alpha   90.00
_cell.angle_beta   90.00
_cell.angle_gamma   90.00
#
_symmetry.space_group_name_H-M   'P 1'
#
loop_
_entity.id
_entity.type
_entity.pdbx_description
1 polymer ?
#
loop_
_entity_poly.entity_id
_entity_poly.type
_entity_poly.pdbx_seq_one_letter_code
_entity_poly.pdbx_strand_id
1 'polypeptide(L)'
;TDKDSYNIAKAFEEAFHILKCPIDNYEILDDRPLKEIPKKLEALLPGKTIVLNIIKAVPEEIPFRIKWIFKVEENKKIKMGHMPGITEGMMLNSVNVDFERMKQTAIFLHKSFLNAEKLHITTEEGTDIFLGVKDRIFSNDISIKAGEMCNLPCGEIYCAPLESEADGVIVFNASIGDIGVLKYPLKVYVNKG
;
A
#
# COMPACT_ATOMS: atom_id res chain seq x y z
N THR A 1 12.51 -5.56 9.97
CA THR A 1 12.32 -4.30 10.71
C THR A 1 13.60 -3.49 10.80
N ASP A 2 13.52 -2.29 11.31
CA ASP A 2 14.62 -1.42 11.68
C ASP A 2 14.38 -0.76 13.05
N LYS A 3 15.38 0.01 13.55
CA LYS A 3 15.31 0.65 14.86
C LYS A 3 14.11 1.59 15.02
N ASP A 4 13.74 2.34 13.98
CA ASP A 4 12.66 3.33 14.04
C ASP A 4 11.27 2.66 14.10
N SER A 5 11.14 1.44 13.57
CA SER A 5 9.90 0.66 13.53
C SER A 5 9.88 -0.50 14.54
N TYR A 6 10.87 -0.58 15.42
CA TYR A 6 11.08 -1.71 16.31
C TYR A 6 9.89 -2.01 17.23
N ASN A 7 9.29 -0.99 17.85
CA ASN A 7 8.15 -1.18 18.75
C ASN A 7 6.96 -1.81 18.05
N ILE A 8 6.69 -1.41 16.80
CA ILE A 8 5.60 -1.96 15.99
C ILE A 8 5.92 -3.42 15.64
N ALA A 9 7.14 -3.70 15.22
CA ALA A 9 7.58 -5.07 14.94
C ALA A 9 7.42 -5.97 16.15
N LYS A 10 7.79 -5.49 17.34
CA LYS A 10 7.65 -6.22 18.59
C LYS A 10 6.20 -6.51 18.95
N ALA A 11 5.28 -5.59 18.70
CA ALA A 11 3.85 -5.82 18.89
C ALA A 11 3.33 -6.95 17.95
N PHE A 12 3.82 -7.00 16.71
CA PHE A 12 3.53 -8.14 15.82
C PHE A 12 4.13 -9.45 16.32
N GLU A 13 5.37 -9.45 16.82
CA GLU A 13 5.99 -10.63 17.44
C GLU A 13 5.13 -11.18 18.57
N GLU A 14 4.71 -10.31 19.50
CA GLU A 14 3.84 -10.69 20.61
C GLU A 14 2.51 -11.28 20.12
N ALA A 15 1.89 -10.66 19.12
CA ALA A 15 0.66 -11.18 18.51
C ALA A 15 0.85 -12.57 17.88
N PHE A 16 1.94 -12.79 17.14
CA PHE A 16 2.26 -14.09 16.57
C PHE A 16 2.57 -15.13 17.64
N HIS A 17 3.22 -14.78 18.75
CA HIS A 17 3.41 -15.68 19.89
C HIS A 17 2.09 -16.09 20.53
N ILE A 18 1.15 -15.16 20.72
CA ILE A 18 -0.20 -15.47 21.22
C ILE A 18 -0.91 -16.45 20.29
N LEU A 19 -0.76 -16.27 18.98
CA LEU A 19 -1.32 -17.15 17.95
C LEU A 19 -0.54 -18.48 17.79
N LYS A 20 0.54 -18.69 18.57
CA LYS A 20 1.45 -19.85 18.48
C LYS A 20 2.06 -20.02 17.08
N CYS A 21 2.29 -18.93 16.36
CA CYS A 21 2.95 -18.94 15.05
C CYS A 21 4.45 -18.75 15.25
N PRO A 22 5.31 -19.59 14.65
CA PRO A 22 6.76 -19.38 14.70
C PRO A 22 7.13 -18.13 13.89
N ILE A 23 8.06 -17.34 14.43
CA ILE A 23 8.51 -16.08 13.83
C ILE A 23 10.03 -16.02 13.76
N ASP A 24 10.55 -15.48 12.68
CA ASP A 24 11.92 -15.03 12.54
C ASP A 24 11.92 -13.53 12.30
N ASN A 25 12.74 -12.79 13.00
CA ASN A 25 12.91 -11.36 12.80
C ASN A 25 14.28 -11.08 12.15
N TYR A 26 14.27 -10.18 11.16
CA TYR A 26 15.47 -9.61 10.57
C TYR A 26 15.50 -8.10 10.86
N GLU A 27 16.44 -7.67 11.67
CA GLU A 27 16.64 -6.27 11.97
C GLU A 27 17.73 -5.67 11.06
N ILE A 28 17.38 -4.55 10.40
CA ILE A 28 18.34 -3.75 9.66
C ILE A 28 19.06 -2.87 10.65
N LEU A 29 20.27 -3.28 11.06
CA LEU A 29 21.01 -2.62 12.12
C LEU A 29 21.80 -1.40 11.63
N ASP A 30 22.42 -1.50 10.45
CA ASP A 30 23.36 -0.50 9.93
C ASP A 30 23.32 -0.39 8.40
N ASP A 31 24.14 0.52 7.85
CA ASP A 31 24.40 0.68 6.41
C ASP A 31 23.19 1.02 5.54
N ARG A 32 22.33 1.90 6.05
CA ARG A 32 21.29 2.49 5.22
C ARG A 32 21.83 3.68 4.39
N PRO A 33 21.37 3.89 3.16
CA PRO A 33 20.29 3.19 2.47
C PRO A 33 20.73 1.84 1.87
N LEU A 34 19.89 0.81 2.02
CA LEU A 34 20.10 -0.48 1.38
C LEU A 34 19.91 -0.35 -0.14
N LYS A 35 20.84 -0.94 -0.91
CA LYS A 35 20.77 -0.97 -2.39
C LYS A 35 20.43 -2.36 -2.92
N GLU A 36 20.84 -3.39 -2.20
CA GLU A 36 20.65 -4.79 -2.56
C GLU A 36 20.01 -5.58 -1.42
N ILE A 37 19.43 -6.72 -1.75
CA ILE A 37 18.83 -7.61 -0.74
C ILE A 37 19.94 -8.25 0.10
N PRO A 38 19.96 -8.06 1.43
CA PRO A 38 20.92 -8.73 2.27
C PRO A 38 20.77 -10.26 2.19
N LYS A 39 21.89 -10.99 2.01
CA LYS A 39 21.87 -12.46 1.93
C LYS A 39 21.21 -13.14 3.15
N LYS A 40 21.40 -12.57 4.33
CA LYS A 40 20.76 -13.07 5.57
C LYS A 40 19.25 -12.93 5.52
N LEU A 41 18.73 -11.85 4.94
CA LEU A 41 17.30 -11.63 4.78
C LEU A 41 16.71 -12.63 3.77
N GLU A 42 17.38 -12.82 2.62
CA GLU A 42 16.96 -13.79 1.61
C GLU A 42 16.94 -15.22 2.17
N ALA A 43 17.93 -15.58 2.99
CA ALA A 43 18.04 -16.90 3.61
C ALA A 43 16.88 -17.24 4.57
N LEU A 44 16.11 -16.27 5.01
CA LEU A 44 14.93 -16.50 5.87
C LEU A 44 13.66 -16.88 5.08
N LEU A 45 13.60 -16.66 3.75
CA LEU A 45 12.40 -16.91 2.95
C LEU A 45 11.94 -18.37 2.87
N PRO A 46 12.84 -19.39 2.80
CA PRO A 46 12.42 -20.77 2.70
C PRO A 46 11.47 -21.20 3.84
N GLY A 47 10.34 -21.78 3.47
CA GLY A 47 9.33 -22.26 4.43
C GLY A 47 8.42 -21.18 5.03
N LYS A 48 8.62 -19.90 4.71
CA LYS A 48 7.74 -18.82 5.18
C LYS A 48 6.43 -18.78 4.39
N THR A 49 5.37 -18.40 5.08
CA THR A 49 4.02 -18.20 4.52
C THR A 49 3.56 -16.75 4.63
N ILE A 50 4.17 -15.98 5.52
CA ILE A 50 3.90 -14.56 5.74
C ILE A 50 5.24 -13.81 5.84
N VAL A 51 5.33 -12.68 5.19
CA VAL A 51 6.43 -11.71 5.32
C VAL A 51 5.83 -10.34 5.63
N LEU A 52 6.31 -9.68 6.67
CA LEU A 52 5.92 -8.33 7.03
C LEU A 52 7.14 -7.41 6.95
N ASN A 53 7.06 -6.38 6.12
CA ASN A 53 8.06 -5.31 6.05
C ASN A 53 7.63 -4.16 6.95
N ILE A 54 8.20 -4.08 8.13
CA ILE A 54 7.94 -3.04 9.12
C ILE A 54 9.20 -2.22 9.21
N ILE A 55 9.30 -1.15 8.42
CA ILE A 55 10.53 -0.40 8.21
C ILE A 55 10.26 1.10 8.06
N LYS A 56 11.26 1.92 8.37
CA LYS A 56 11.25 3.35 8.03
C LYS A 56 11.21 3.55 6.51
N ALA A 57 10.43 4.53 6.05
CA ALA A 57 10.48 4.96 4.65
C ALA A 57 11.75 5.77 4.40
N VAL A 58 12.69 5.18 3.66
CA VAL A 58 13.90 5.84 3.16
C VAL A 58 13.77 5.92 1.63
N PRO A 59 13.68 7.12 1.04
CA PRO A 59 13.46 7.26 -0.42
C PRO A 59 14.53 6.56 -1.25
N GLU A 60 15.79 6.63 -0.85
CA GLU A 60 16.92 6.01 -1.53
C GLU A 60 16.87 4.48 -1.54
N GLU A 61 16.00 3.87 -0.70
CA GLU A 61 15.79 2.42 -0.64
C GLU A 61 14.63 1.92 -1.51
N ILE A 62 13.97 2.78 -2.26
CA ILE A 62 12.88 2.35 -3.17
C ILE A 62 13.35 1.22 -4.10
N PRO A 63 14.53 1.29 -4.77
CA PRO A 63 15.00 0.20 -5.63
C PRO A 63 15.22 -1.11 -4.88
N PHE A 64 15.77 -1.08 -3.65
CA PHE A 64 15.91 -2.25 -2.79
C PHE A 64 14.54 -2.84 -2.44
N ARG A 65 13.58 -2.00 -2.01
CA ARG A 65 12.24 -2.44 -1.62
C ARG A 65 11.50 -3.11 -2.78
N ILE A 66 11.60 -2.57 -3.99
CA ILE A 66 11.02 -3.17 -5.19
C ILE A 66 11.66 -4.54 -5.47
N LYS A 67 12.99 -4.65 -5.45
CA LYS A 67 13.69 -5.94 -5.62
C LYS A 67 13.23 -6.97 -4.58
N TRP A 68 13.09 -6.55 -3.31
CA TRP A 68 12.67 -7.40 -2.23
C TRP A 68 11.22 -7.89 -2.40
N ILE A 69 10.30 -6.99 -2.79
CA ILE A 69 8.90 -7.35 -3.09
C ILE A 69 8.88 -8.43 -4.18
N PHE A 70 9.50 -8.20 -5.32
CA PHE A 70 9.54 -9.19 -6.39
C PHE A 70 10.15 -10.51 -5.93
N LYS A 71 11.22 -10.47 -5.14
CA LYS A 71 11.85 -11.68 -4.60
C LYS A 71 10.89 -12.49 -3.72
N VAL A 72 10.10 -11.85 -2.90
CA VAL A 72 9.09 -12.51 -2.07
C VAL A 72 7.96 -13.09 -2.93
N GLU A 73 7.51 -12.35 -3.94
CA GLU A 73 6.41 -12.74 -4.86
C GLU A 73 6.78 -13.90 -5.81
N GLU A 74 8.07 -14.20 -6.00
CA GLU A 74 8.50 -15.42 -6.68
C GLU A 74 7.89 -16.67 -6.02
N ASN A 75 7.72 -16.66 -4.69
CA ASN A 75 7.03 -17.71 -3.97
C ASN A 75 5.53 -17.41 -3.85
N LYS A 76 4.74 -17.98 -4.74
CA LYS A 76 3.28 -17.79 -4.80
C LYS A 76 2.49 -18.26 -3.56
N LYS A 77 3.15 -18.79 -2.55
CA LYS A 77 2.52 -19.18 -1.26
C LYS A 77 2.72 -18.13 -0.17
N ILE A 78 3.65 -17.19 -0.33
CA ILE A 78 3.91 -16.15 0.66
C ILE A 78 2.89 -15.03 0.50
N LYS A 79 2.35 -14.58 1.64
CA LYS A 79 1.58 -13.34 1.77
C LYS A 79 2.50 -12.26 2.27
N MET A 80 2.53 -11.10 1.63
CA MET A 80 3.43 -10.01 2.02
C MET A 80 2.67 -8.76 2.42
N GLY A 81 2.86 -8.31 3.66
CA GLY A 81 2.43 -6.99 4.14
C GLY A 81 3.60 -6.00 4.10
N HIS A 82 3.43 -4.87 3.42
CA HIS A 82 4.46 -3.87 3.22
C HIS A 82 4.08 -2.57 3.94
N MET A 83 4.88 -2.17 4.94
CA MET A 83 4.58 -1.05 5.84
C MET A 83 5.75 -0.05 5.96
N PRO A 84 6.24 0.54 4.84
CA PRO A 84 7.31 1.54 4.95
C PRO A 84 6.76 2.85 5.55
N GLY A 85 7.41 3.32 6.60
CA GLY A 85 7.00 4.55 7.29
C GLY A 85 5.78 4.39 8.20
N ILE A 86 5.42 3.17 8.56
CA ILE A 86 4.34 2.89 9.50
C ILE A 86 4.60 3.55 10.86
N THR A 87 3.56 4.11 11.47
CA THR A 87 3.60 4.71 12.79
C THR A 87 2.62 4.02 13.74
N GLU A 88 2.82 4.17 15.05
CA GLU A 88 1.87 3.67 16.05
C GLU A 88 0.46 4.26 15.83
N GLY A 89 0.37 5.56 15.50
CA GLY A 89 -0.90 6.21 15.19
C GLY A 89 -1.61 5.57 13.98
N MET A 90 -0.88 5.19 12.94
CA MET A 90 -1.43 4.46 11.78
C MET A 90 -1.88 3.06 12.19
N MET A 91 -1.12 2.36 13.04
CA MET A 91 -1.52 1.04 13.55
C MET A 91 -2.85 1.11 14.30
N LEU A 92 -3.04 2.12 15.16
CA LEU A 92 -4.25 2.27 15.98
C LEU A 92 -5.47 2.73 15.19
N ASN A 93 -5.29 3.55 14.14
CA ASN A 93 -6.40 4.21 13.45
C ASN A 93 -6.64 3.69 12.03
N SER A 94 -5.57 3.42 11.26
CA SER A 94 -5.68 3.09 9.84
C SER A 94 -5.52 1.60 9.55
N VAL A 95 -4.78 0.85 10.39
CA VAL A 95 -4.64 -0.61 10.28
C VAL A 95 -5.69 -1.32 11.12
N ASN A 96 -6.03 -0.78 12.29
CA ASN A 96 -7.06 -1.35 13.17
C ASN A 96 -8.47 -0.94 12.70
N VAL A 97 -8.93 -1.52 11.61
CA VAL A 97 -10.23 -1.25 10.98
C VAL A 97 -11.08 -2.50 10.89
N ASP A 98 -12.38 -2.34 10.68
CA ASP A 98 -13.29 -3.44 10.36
C ASP A 98 -13.04 -3.93 8.92
N PHE A 99 -12.13 -4.89 8.77
CA PHE A 99 -11.76 -5.48 7.50
C PHE A 99 -12.93 -6.17 6.78
N GLU A 100 -13.87 -6.73 7.52
CA GLU A 100 -15.04 -7.38 6.90
C GLU A 100 -15.98 -6.33 6.27
N ARG A 101 -16.23 -5.25 6.96
CA ARG A 101 -16.99 -4.11 6.42
C ARG A 101 -16.28 -3.49 5.21
N MET A 102 -14.97 -3.30 5.29
CA MET A 102 -14.17 -2.78 4.19
C MET A 102 -14.27 -3.67 2.95
N LYS A 103 -14.17 -4.99 3.13
CA LYS A 103 -14.33 -5.98 2.06
C LYS A 103 -15.72 -5.95 1.42
N GLN A 104 -16.78 -5.85 2.23
CA GLN A 104 -18.15 -5.73 1.72
C GLN A 104 -18.35 -4.45 0.91
N THR A 105 -17.80 -3.32 1.39
CA THR A 105 -17.79 -2.05 0.66
C THR A 105 -17.08 -2.18 -0.69
N ALA A 106 -15.92 -2.83 -0.71
CA ALA A 106 -15.19 -3.07 -1.93
C ALA A 106 -15.96 -3.92 -2.94
N ILE A 107 -16.62 -4.99 -2.47
CA ILE A 107 -17.48 -5.83 -3.33
C ILE A 107 -18.63 -5.02 -3.93
N PHE A 108 -19.25 -4.16 -3.14
CA PHE A 108 -20.32 -3.27 -3.62
C PHE A 108 -19.81 -2.31 -4.69
N LEU A 109 -18.66 -1.64 -4.44
CA LEU A 109 -18.06 -0.71 -5.41
C LEU A 109 -17.64 -1.43 -6.70
N HIS A 110 -17.01 -2.60 -6.60
CA HIS A 110 -16.68 -3.40 -7.78
C HIS A 110 -17.90 -3.71 -8.66
N LYS A 111 -19.02 -4.11 -8.04
CA LYS A 111 -20.26 -4.35 -8.77
C LYS A 111 -20.78 -3.09 -9.44
N SER A 112 -20.69 -1.94 -8.77
CA SER A 112 -21.13 -0.64 -9.29
C SER A 112 -20.28 -0.19 -10.48
N PHE A 113 -18.99 -0.53 -10.50
CA PHE A 113 -18.05 -0.13 -11.54
C PHE A 113 -17.97 -1.11 -12.72
N LEU A 114 -18.57 -2.30 -12.62
CA LEU A 114 -18.38 -3.40 -13.59
C LEU A 114 -18.68 -2.98 -15.05
N ASN A 115 -19.66 -2.08 -15.26
CA ASN A 115 -20.05 -1.59 -16.57
C ASN A 115 -19.93 -0.06 -16.68
N ALA A 116 -19.12 0.55 -15.82
CA ALA A 116 -18.92 1.98 -15.87
C ALA A 116 -18.10 2.36 -17.10
N GLU A 117 -18.59 3.32 -17.88
CA GLU A 117 -17.83 3.92 -18.98
C GLU A 117 -17.11 5.19 -18.52
N LYS A 118 -17.71 5.92 -17.59
CA LYS A 118 -17.15 7.16 -17.01
C LYS A 118 -17.34 7.21 -15.51
N LEU A 119 -16.39 7.81 -14.82
CA LEU A 119 -16.50 8.27 -13.44
C LEU A 119 -16.57 9.79 -13.42
N HIS A 120 -17.45 10.35 -12.60
CA HIS A 120 -17.51 11.77 -12.27
C HIS A 120 -17.20 11.91 -10.78
N ILE A 121 -16.12 12.61 -10.45
CA ILE A 121 -15.65 12.80 -9.07
C ILE A 121 -15.79 14.27 -8.73
N THR A 122 -16.51 14.56 -7.65
CA THR A 122 -16.67 15.91 -7.11
C THR A 122 -16.34 15.95 -5.62
N THR A 123 -15.81 17.08 -5.15
CA THR A 123 -15.61 17.35 -3.70
C THR A 123 -16.03 18.79 -3.38
N GLU A 124 -16.29 19.04 -2.10
CA GLU A 124 -16.63 20.39 -1.61
C GLU A 124 -15.50 21.38 -1.83
N GLU A 125 -14.25 20.93 -1.82
CA GLU A 125 -13.04 21.74 -2.07
C GLU A 125 -12.89 22.17 -3.53
N GLY A 126 -13.70 21.63 -4.43
CA GLY A 126 -13.77 22.03 -5.83
C GLY A 126 -13.09 21.09 -6.82
N THR A 127 -12.80 19.85 -6.43
CA THR A 127 -12.54 18.81 -7.43
C THR A 127 -13.82 18.60 -8.25
N ASP A 128 -13.68 18.60 -9.56
CA ASP A 128 -14.76 18.30 -10.52
C ASP A 128 -14.09 17.74 -11.78
N ILE A 129 -14.04 16.41 -11.90
CA ILE A 129 -13.33 15.71 -12.97
C ILE A 129 -14.12 14.52 -13.51
N PHE A 130 -14.11 14.39 -14.82
CA PHE A 130 -14.59 13.22 -15.55
C PHE A 130 -13.42 12.35 -15.98
N LEU A 131 -13.54 11.03 -15.78
CA LEU A 131 -12.53 10.04 -16.13
C LEU A 131 -13.19 8.93 -16.98
N GLY A 132 -12.67 8.70 -18.18
CA GLY A 132 -13.05 7.54 -19.00
C GLY A 132 -12.47 6.26 -18.38
N VAL A 133 -13.33 5.27 -18.14
CA VAL A 133 -12.93 3.98 -17.52
C VAL A 133 -13.50 2.77 -18.25
N LYS A 134 -14.01 2.97 -19.47
CA LYS A 134 -14.58 1.90 -20.28
C LYS A 134 -13.56 0.77 -20.46
N ASP A 135 -14.02 -0.46 -20.21
CA ASP A 135 -13.20 -1.69 -20.32
C ASP A 135 -11.95 -1.73 -19.41
N ARG A 136 -11.87 -0.82 -18.42
CA ARG A 136 -10.79 -0.85 -17.44
C ARG A 136 -11.10 -1.83 -16.32
N ILE A 137 -10.09 -2.60 -15.93
CA ILE A 137 -10.18 -3.52 -14.79
C ILE A 137 -9.92 -2.73 -13.52
N PHE A 138 -10.89 -2.77 -12.60
CA PHE A 138 -10.73 -2.25 -11.25
C PHE A 138 -10.04 -3.29 -10.38
N SER A 139 -8.86 -2.99 -9.90
CA SER A 139 -8.11 -3.77 -8.90
C SER A 139 -8.45 -3.29 -7.49
N ASN A 140 -8.04 -4.05 -6.49
CA ASN A 140 -8.20 -3.65 -5.10
C ASN A 140 -7.00 -4.07 -4.26
N ASP A 141 -6.76 -3.30 -3.19
CA ASP A 141 -5.77 -3.57 -2.15
C ASP A 141 -6.48 -3.55 -0.79
N ILE A 142 -7.25 -4.58 -0.50
CA ILE A 142 -8.09 -4.73 0.70
C ILE A 142 -7.76 -5.96 1.54
N SER A 143 -6.89 -6.83 1.06
CA SER A 143 -6.48 -8.04 1.79
C SER A 143 -5.17 -8.59 1.25
N ILE A 144 -4.36 -9.11 2.15
CA ILE A 144 -3.09 -9.75 1.77
C ILE A 144 -3.38 -11.13 1.15
N LYS A 145 -3.11 -11.27 -0.15
CA LYS A 145 -3.27 -12.53 -0.89
C LYS A 145 -1.95 -13.29 -1.01
N ALA A 146 -2.03 -14.60 -1.17
CA ALA A 146 -0.84 -15.41 -1.41
C ALA A 146 -0.23 -15.11 -2.79
N GLY A 147 1.07 -14.89 -2.82
CA GLY A 147 1.83 -14.53 -4.02
C GLY A 147 1.75 -13.06 -4.42
N GLU A 148 1.14 -12.22 -3.59
CA GLU A 148 1.00 -10.78 -3.83
C GLU A 148 1.44 -9.97 -2.61
N MET A 149 1.96 -8.78 -2.84
CA MET A 149 2.21 -7.77 -1.82
C MET A 149 0.94 -6.93 -1.64
N CYS A 150 0.68 -6.54 -0.40
CA CYS A 150 -0.36 -5.59 -0.02
C CYS A 150 0.26 -4.53 0.89
N ASN A 151 -0.02 -3.27 0.64
CA ASN A 151 0.36 -2.21 1.57
C ASN A 151 -0.47 -2.32 2.86
N LEU A 152 0.11 -1.91 3.99
CA LEU A 152 -0.60 -1.74 5.25
C LEU A 152 -0.26 -0.35 5.83
N PRO A 153 -1.25 0.51 6.06
CA PRO A 153 -2.71 0.31 5.87
C PRO A 153 -3.08 0.03 4.41
N CYS A 154 -4.14 -0.75 4.22
CA CYS A 154 -4.74 -1.05 2.92
C CYS A 154 -6.20 -0.54 2.88
N GLY A 155 -6.86 -0.63 1.73
CA GLY A 155 -8.27 -0.26 1.64
C GLY A 155 -8.61 0.57 0.42
N GLU A 156 -7.99 0.31 -0.71
CA GLU A 156 -8.25 1.01 -1.96
C GLU A 156 -8.85 0.11 -3.04
N ILE A 157 -9.65 0.74 -3.91
CA ILE A 157 -10.04 0.21 -5.21
C ILE A 157 -9.52 1.20 -6.24
N TYR A 158 -8.86 0.72 -7.25
CA TYR A 158 -8.17 1.58 -8.22
C TYR A 158 -8.22 1.03 -9.63
N CYS A 159 -8.14 1.94 -10.59
CA CYS A 159 -7.83 1.64 -11.99
C CYS A 159 -7.09 2.82 -12.61
N ALA A 160 -6.38 2.59 -13.70
CA ALA A 160 -5.90 3.68 -14.55
C ALA A 160 -7.03 4.11 -15.49
N PRO A 161 -7.39 5.41 -15.57
CA PRO A 161 -8.35 5.88 -16.56
C PRO A 161 -7.79 5.76 -17.98
N LEU A 162 -8.64 5.94 -18.99
CA LEU A 162 -8.22 6.03 -20.39
C LEU A 162 -7.37 7.30 -20.59
N GLU A 163 -6.23 7.15 -21.23
CA GLU A 163 -5.14 8.14 -21.26
C GLU A 163 -5.54 9.51 -21.86
N SER A 164 -6.55 9.54 -22.73
CA SER A 164 -7.05 10.76 -23.37
C SER A 164 -8.43 11.21 -22.89
N GLU A 165 -8.99 10.52 -21.89
CA GLU A 165 -10.38 10.72 -21.45
C GLU A 165 -10.45 11.17 -19.99
N ALA A 166 -9.61 12.09 -19.61
CA ALA A 166 -9.68 12.77 -18.32
C ALA A 166 -9.76 14.27 -18.54
N ASP A 167 -10.84 14.90 -18.07
CA ASP A 167 -11.09 16.34 -18.21
C ASP A 167 -11.70 16.92 -16.95
N GLY A 168 -11.18 18.04 -16.47
CA GLY A 168 -11.69 18.74 -15.30
C GLY A 168 -10.63 19.30 -14.37
N VAL A 169 -10.95 19.36 -13.09
CA VAL A 169 -10.09 19.95 -12.06
C VAL A 169 -9.95 18.99 -10.90
N ILE A 170 -8.74 18.83 -10.41
CA ILE A 170 -8.44 18.11 -9.15
C ILE A 170 -7.92 19.13 -8.14
N VAL A 171 -8.47 19.12 -6.93
CA VAL A 171 -7.99 19.92 -5.81
C VAL A 171 -7.35 19.01 -4.78
N PHE A 172 -6.06 19.16 -4.59
CA PHE A 172 -5.31 18.50 -3.52
C PHE A 172 -5.26 19.43 -2.32
N ASN A 173 -5.76 19.01 -1.18
CA ASN A 173 -5.84 19.80 0.06
C ASN A 173 -5.13 19.16 1.25
N ALA A 174 -4.44 18.04 1.06
CA ALA A 174 -3.73 17.31 2.13
C ALA A 174 -2.26 17.06 1.77
N SER A 175 -1.99 16.06 0.94
CA SER A 175 -0.63 15.67 0.55
C SER A 175 -0.59 15.14 -0.88
N ILE A 176 0.59 15.20 -1.47
CA ILE A 176 0.89 14.62 -2.78
C ILE A 176 2.17 13.79 -2.61
N GLY A 177 2.19 12.56 -3.09
CA GLY A 177 3.27 11.58 -3.04
C GLY A 177 4.66 12.13 -2.72
N ASP A 178 5.49 12.38 -3.73
CA ASP A 178 6.88 12.84 -3.54
C ASP A 178 7.02 14.30 -3.06
N ILE A 179 5.90 15.06 -3.03
CA ILE A 179 5.90 16.46 -2.56
C ILE A 179 5.67 16.54 -1.04
N GLY A 180 4.92 15.59 -0.47
CA GLY A 180 4.57 15.55 0.95
C GLY A 180 3.33 16.38 1.28
N VAL A 181 3.25 16.86 2.53
CA VAL A 181 2.11 17.64 3.05
C VAL A 181 2.09 19.03 2.42
N LEU A 182 0.94 19.39 1.86
CA LEU A 182 0.74 20.71 1.23
C LEU A 182 0.47 21.78 2.28
N LYS A 183 1.11 22.95 2.12
CA LYS A 183 0.83 24.14 2.94
C LYS A 183 -0.47 24.84 2.53
N TYR A 184 -0.84 24.73 1.25
CA TYR A 184 -2.04 25.32 0.66
C TYR A 184 -2.63 24.34 -0.35
N PRO A 185 -3.95 24.39 -0.59
CA PRO A 185 -4.57 23.57 -1.62
C PRO A 185 -3.97 23.85 -2.99
N LEU A 186 -3.70 22.81 -3.76
CA LEU A 186 -3.22 22.89 -5.13
C LEU A 186 -4.35 22.48 -6.09
N LYS A 187 -4.64 23.36 -7.07
CA LYS A 187 -5.53 23.04 -8.19
C LYS A 187 -4.74 22.57 -9.40
N VAL A 188 -5.12 21.44 -9.94
CA VAL A 188 -4.57 20.89 -11.18
C VAL A 188 -5.68 20.81 -12.21
N TYR A 189 -5.48 21.45 -13.35
CA TYR A 189 -6.39 21.40 -14.50
C TYR A 189 -5.97 20.27 -15.42
N VAL A 190 -6.88 19.37 -15.71
CA VAL A 190 -6.68 18.22 -16.59
C VAL A 190 -7.46 18.45 -17.88
N ASN A 191 -6.81 18.28 -19.02
CA ASN A 191 -7.42 18.41 -20.34
C ASN A 191 -6.88 17.27 -21.22
N LYS A 192 -7.78 16.39 -21.67
CA LYS A 192 -7.46 15.20 -22.47
C LYS A 192 -6.35 14.34 -21.84
N GLY A 193 -6.43 14.13 -20.53
CA GLY A 193 -5.47 13.34 -19.78
C GLY A 193 -4.10 13.98 -19.63
#